data_127979313d6f72bd026096d8890294b0
#
_entry.id   127979313d6f72bd026096d8890294b0
#
_cell.length_a   1.000
_cell.length_b   1.000
_cell.length_c   1.000
_cell.angle_alpha   90.00
_cell.angle_beta   90.00
_cell.angle_gamma   90.00
#
_symmetry.space_group_name_H-M   'P 1'
#
loop_
_entity.id
_entity.type
_entity.pdbx_description
1 polymer ?
#
loop_
_entity_poly.entity_id
_entity_poly.type
_entity_poly.pdbx_seq_one_letter_code
_entity_poly.pdbx_strand_id
1 'polypeptide(L)'
;KGFQITQQFHPIGRNGYIMIDTEEGQKKIRINRIHMEEDTAKQFHLTKFSLLDYNRAGTPLIEIVSEPDMHNGEEAEKYVEALRQTLYYIGVSDCKMEEGSMRCDVNVSIAPKGSNTLGVKNEIKNLNSISHIGKAVDYEVARQKELLEKGEKVLQETRRFDEKTNTTV
;
A
#
# COMPACT_ATOMS: atom_id res chain seq x y z
N LYS A 1 -26.94 -2.63 -2.61
CA LYS A 1 -25.76 -1.78 -2.82
C LYS A 1 -25.24 -1.25 -1.49
N GLY A 2 -23.94 -0.93 -1.40
CA GLY A 2 -23.29 -0.52 -0.16
C GLY A 2 -22.83 -1.69 0.72
N PHE A 3 -23.00 -2.91 0.25
CA PHE A 3 -22.45 -4.10 0.87
C PHE A 3 -21.09 -4.41 0.27
N GLN A 4 -20.08 -4.52 1.12
CA GLN A 4 -18.75 -4.98 0.75
C GLN A 4 -18.43 -6.25 1.54
N ILE A 5 -18.05 -7.30 0.84
CA ILE A 5 -17.63 -8.55 1.48
C ILE A 5 -16.21 -8.34 1.98
N THR A 6 -16.04 -8.33 3.29
CA THR A 6 -14.73 -8.34 3.92
C THR A 6 -14.52 -9.69 4.59
N GLN A 7 -13.34 -10.26 4.40
CA GLN A 7 -12.97 -11.57 4.94
C GLN A 7 -11.94 -11.41 6.07
N GLN A 8 -12.19 -10.48 7.00
CA GLN A 8 -11.26 -10.16 8.08
C GLN A 8 -10.86 -11.39 8.90
N PHE A 9 -11.83 -12.24 9.23
CA PHE A 9 -11.59 -13.42 10.06
C PHE A 9 -11.35 -14.71 9.28
N HIS A 10 -11.86 -14.78 8.05
CA HIS A 10 -11.77 -15.95 7.16
C HIS A 10 -11.33 -15.55 5.75
N PRO A 11 -10.11 -14.99 5.60
CA PRO A 11 -9.59 -14.63 4.28
C PRO A 11 -9.33 -15.88 3.43
N ILE A 12 -9.26 -15.71 2.11
CA ILE A 12 -8.96 -16.81 1.18
C ILE A 12 -7.53 -17.35 1.30
N GLY A 13 -6.60 -16.54 1.80
CA GLY A 13 -5.21 -16.93 2.04
C GLY A 13 -4.63 -16.29 3.29
N ARG A 14 -3.76 -17.02 3.98
CA ARG A 14 -3.02 -16.55 5.18
C ARG A 14 -1.60 -17.09 5.16
N ASN A 15 -0.72 -16.38 5.89
CA ASN A 15 0.64 -16.84 6.19
C ASN A 15 1.47 -17.16 4.96
N GLY A 16 1.23 -16.46 3.85
CA GLY A 16 2.04 -16.52 2.66
C GLY A 16 3.34 -15.73 2.79
N TYR A 17 4.14 -15.75 1.74
CA TYR A 17 5.32 -14.89 1.65
C TYR A 17 5.78 -14.72 0.21
N ILE A 18 6.57 -13.69 -0.02
CA ILE A 18 7.34 -13.47 -1.25
C ILE A 18 8.81 -13.31 -0.86
N MET A 19 9.70 -13.88 -1.67
CA MET A 19 11.14 -13.65 -1.55
C MET A 19 11.51 -12.47 -2.44
N ILE A 20 12.29 -11.55 -1.90
CA ILE A 20 12.89 -10.44 -2.66
C ILE A 20 14.41 -10.52 -2.56
N ASP A 21 15.09 -10.07 -3.62
CA ASP A 21 16.55 -9.97 -3.62
C ASP A 21 16.97 -8.59 -3.13
N THR A 22 17.74 -8.55 -2.05
CA THR A 22 18.32 -7.31 -1.49
C THR A 22 19.84 -7.35 -1.63
N GLU A 23 20.51 -6.23 -1.36
CA GLU A 23 21.98 -6.20 -1.33
C GLU A 23 22.59 -7.15 -0.30
N GLU A 24 21.86 -7.45 0.77
CA GLU A 24 22.28 -8.36 1.83
C GLU A 24 21.91 -9.83 1.55
N GLY A 25 21.31 -10.12 0.39
CA GLY A 25 20.82 -11.43 -0.02
C GLY A 25 19.30 -11.53 -0.07
N GLN A 26 18.80 -12.76 -0.11
CA GLN A 26 17.36 -12.99 -0.20
C GLN A 26 16.66 -12.69 1.13
N LYS A 27 15.59 -11.91 1.04
CA LYS A 27 14.73 -11.53 2.17
C LYS A 27 13.32 -12.03 1.97
N LYS A 28 12.77 -12.62 3.02
CA LYS A 28 11.40 -13.09 3.07
C LYS A 28 10.49 -11.98 3.55
N ILE A 29 9.51 -11.58 2.73
CA ILE A 29 8.43 -10.66 3.10
C ILE A 29 7.16 -11.49 3.29
N ARG A 30 6.63 -11.51 4.49
CA ARG A 30 5.43 -12.27 4.84
C ARG A 30 4.18 -11.57 4.35
N ILE A 31 3.19 -12.37 3.96
CA ILE A 31 1.84 -11.92 3.65
C ILE A 31 0.93 -12.35 4.80
N ASN A 32 0.30 -11.38 5.43
CA ASN A 32 -0.64 -11.61 6.52
C ASN A 32 -1.88 -12.32 6.01
N ARG A 33 -2.52 -11.74 4.99
CA ARG A 33 -3.76 -12.28 4.40
C ARG A 33 -3.96 -11.83 2.96
N ILE A 34 -4.82 -12.59 2.29
CA ILE A 34 -5.44 -12.24 1.01
C ILE A 34 -6.94 -12.40 1.20
N HIS A 35 -7.73 -11.37 0.89
CA HIS A 35 -9.18 -11.43 0.97
C HIS A 35 -9.85 -10.86 -0.27
N MET A 36 -11.11 -11.26 -0.48
CA MET A 36 -11.92 -10.83 -1.62
C MET A 36 -12.74 -9.59 -1.26
N GLU A 37 -12.85 -8.71 -2.23
CA GLU A 37 -13.66 -7.50 -2.18
C GLU A 37 -14.38 -7.27 -3.51
N GLU A 38 -15.18 -6.22 -3.58
CA GLU A 38 -15.75 -5.67 -4.80
C GLU A 38 -15.29 -4.23 -4.98
N ASP A 39 -14.96 -3.85 -6.20
CA ASP A 39 -14.71 -2.45 -6.51
C ASP A 39 -16.00 -1.64 -6.47
N THR A 40 -15.90 -0.37 -6.13
CA THR A 40 -17.05 0.51 -5.92
C THR A 40 -17.25 1.49 -7.07
N ALA A 41 -18.39 2.16 -7.08
CA ALA A 41 -18.62 3.28 -7.99
C ALA A 41 -17.68 4.44 -7.63
N LYS A 42 -17.17 5.13 -8.64
CA LYS A 42 -16.41 6.36 -8.47
C LYS A 42 -17.37 7.55 -8.41
N GLN A 43 -17.17 8.40 -7.41
CA GLN A 43 -17.98 9.61 -7.22
C GLN A 43 -17.15 10.86 -7.49
N PHE A 44 -17.71 11.77 -8.28
CA PHE A 44 -17.14 13.09 -8.54
C PHE A 44 -18.08 14.13 -7.95
N HIS A 45 -17.59 14.91 -7.01
CA HIS A 45 -18.33 16.02 -6.41
C HIS A 45 -18.14 17.30 -7.23
N LEU A 46 -19.23 17.83 -7.73
CA LEU A 46 -19.28 19.13 -8.39
C LEU A 46 -20.13 20.09 -7.54
N THR A 47 -20.01 21.38 -7.80
CA THR A 47 -20.63 22.43 -6.96
C THR A 47 -22.16 22.27 -6.77
N LYS A 48 -22.88 21.76 -7.76
CA LYS A 48 -24.34 21.64 -7.73
C LYS A 48 -24.87 20.21 -7.76
N PHE A 49 -24.04 19.24 -8.10
CA PHE A 49 -24.43 17.84 -8.23
C PHE A 49 -23.22 16.91 -8.10
N SER A 50 -23.48 15.62 -7.92
CA SER A 50 -22.44 14.59 -7.95
C SER A 50 -22.67 13.69 -9.14
N LEU A 51 -21.57 13.31 -9.82
CA LEU A 51 -21.58 12.30 -10.87
C LEU A 51 -21.15 10.97 -10.24
N LEU A 52 -21.79 9.88 -10.66
CA LEU A 52 -21.47 8.54 -10.28
C LEU A 52 -21.07 7.74 -11.52
N ASP A 53 -19.87 7.20 -11.49
CA ASP A 53 -19.35 6.27 -12.49
C ASP A 53 -19.39 4.86 -11.94
N TYR A 54 -20.18 4.01 -12.57
CA TYR A 54 -20.37 2.61 -12.16
C TYR A 54 -19.55 1.60 -12.97
N ASN A 55 -18.66 2.05 -13.87
CA ASN A 55 -17.94 1.17 -14.80
C ASN A 55 -17.17 0.05 -14.09
N ARG A 56 -16.69 0.31 -12.88
CA ARG A 56 -15.95 -0.68 -12.09
C ARG A 56 -16.74 -1.26 -10.91
N ALA A 57 -17.95 -0.77 -10.67
CA ALA A 57 -18.76 -1.23 -9.53
C ALA A 57 -19.09 -2.72 -9.66
N GLY A 58 -18.79 -3.49 -8.62
CA GLY A 58 -18.99 -4.93 -8.58
C GLY A 58 -17.89 -5.76 -9.27
N THR A 59 -16.84 -5.11 -9.80
CA THR A 59 -15.67 -5.84 -10.31
C THR A 59 -14.98 -6.57 -9.15
N PRO A 60 -14.69 -7.87 -9.30
CA PRO A 60 -13.96 -8.62 -8.27
C PRO A 60 -12.61 -7.99 -7.99
N LEU A 61 -12.29 -7.86 -6.71
CA LEU A 61 -11.06 -7.29 -6.19
C LEU A 61 -10.47 -8.24 -5.16
N ILE A 62 -9.15 -8.36 -5.12
CA ILE A 62 -8.43 -8.99 -4.02
C ILE A 62 -7.55 -7.94 -3.34
N GLU A 63 -7.50 -7.97 -2.01
CA GLU A 63 -6.57 -7.20 -1.22
C GLU A 63 -5.52 -8.13 -0.61
N ILE A 64 -4.25 -7.80 -0.83
CA ILE A 64 -3.10 -8.53 -0.30
C ILE A 64 -2.42 -7.64 0.72
N VAL A 65 -2.40 -8.08 1.97
CA VAL A 65 -1.84 -7.35 3.10
C VAL A 65 -0.55 -8.00 3.54
N SER A 66 0.56 -7.25 3.49
CA SER A 66 1.86 -7.72 3.99
C SER A 66 1.97 -7.59 5.51
N GLU A 67 2.89 -8.35 6.10
CA GLU A 67 3.43 -8.05 7.42
C GLU A 67 4.44 -6.89 7.33
N PRO A 68 4.77 -6.22 8.45
CA PRO A 68 5.70 -5.07 8.46
C PRO A 68 7.17 -5.53 8.39
N ASP A 69 7.52 -6.31 7.38
CA ASP A 69 8.86 -6.88 7.20
C ASP A 69 9.77 -6.00 6.32
N MET A 70 9.21 -4.98 5.64
CA MET A 70 9.97 -4.06 4.78
C MET A 70 10.48 -2.88 5.59
N HIS A 71 11.75 -2.48 5.37
CA HIS A 71 12.43 -1.48 6.17
C HIS A 71 12.83 -0.20 5.42
N ASN A 72 12.69 -0.17 4.10
CA ASN A 72 13.02 0.98 3.25
C ASN A 72 12.22 0.96 1.95
N GLY A 73 12.36 2.02 1.17
CA GLY A 73 11.66 2.16 -0.11
C GLY A 73 12.06 1.12 -1.15
N GLU A 74 13.34 0.76 -1.23
CA GLU A 74 13.84 -0.26 -2.16
C GLU A 74 13.20 -1.63 -1.92
N GLU A 75 13.10 -2.06 -0.67
CA GLU A 75 12.43 -3.31 -0.32
C GLU A 75 10.95 -3.30 -0.67
N ALA A 76 10.28 -2.14 -0.49
CA ALA A 76 8.88 -1.97 -0.88
C ALA A 76 8.70 -2.05 -2.40
N GLU A 77 9.57 -1.42 -3.18
CA GLU A 77 9.58 -1.52 -4.65
C GLU A 77 9.77 -2.97 -5.12
N LYS A 78 10.78 -3.65 -4.59
CA LYS A 78 11.09 -5.05 -4.93
C LYS A 78 9.95 -5.99 -4.57
N TYR A 79 9.32 -5.79 -3.42
CA TYR A 79 8.16 -6.58 -3.00
C TYR A 79 6.99 -6.42 -3.97
N VAL A 80 6.62 -5.16 -4.29
CA VAL A 80 5.50 -4.89 -5.19
C VAL A 80 5.79 -5.39 -6.60
N GLU A 81 7.03 -5.26 -7.09
CA GLU A 81 7.42 -5.80 -8.39
C GLU A 81 7.33 -7.33 -8.44
N ALA A 82 7.83 -8.03 -7.43
CA ALA A 82 7.74 -9.49 -7.35
C ALA A 82 6.29 -9.97 -7.24
N LEU A 83 5.46 -9.25 -6.48
CA LEU A 83 4.03 -9.51 -6.37
C LEU A 83 3.32 -9.29 -7.72
N ARG A 84 3.60 -8.17 -8.41
CA ARG A 84 3.08 -7.83 -9.72
C ARG A 84 3.38 -8.93 -10.74
N GLN A 85 4.64 -9.36 -10.80
CA GLN A 85 5.06 -10.44 -11.69
C GLN A 85 4.32 -11.75 -11.38
N THR A 86 4.23 -12.12 -10.11
CA THR A 86 3.50 -13.32 -9.69
C THR A 86 2.05 -13.29 -10.15
N LEU A 87 1.32 -12.22 -9.87
CA LEU A 87 -0.09 -12.06 -10.21
C LEU A 87 -0.32 -12.05 -11.74
N TYR A 88 0.60 -11.42 -12.47
CA TYR A 88 0.56 -11.39 -13.93
C TYR A 88 0.75 -12.79 -14.52
N TYR A 89 1.78 -13.54 -14.11
CA TYR A 89 2.08 -14.87 -14.65
C TYR A 89 1.05 -15.94 -14.30
N ILE A 90 0.39 -15.82 -13.15
CA ILE A 90 -0.72 -16.74 -12.80
C ILE A 90 -2.06 -16.30 -13.39
N GLY A 91 -2.10 -15.20 -14.15
CA GLY A 91 -3.29 -14.75 -14.88
C GLY A 91 -4.39 -14.12 -14.00
N VAL A 92 -4.05 -13.65 -12.80
CA VAL A 92 -5.02 -13.01 -11.88
C VAL A 92 -5.35 -11.59 -12.31
N SER A 93 -4.34 -10.83 -12.77
CA SER A 93 -4.49 -9.43 -13.19
C SER A 93 -3.41 -9.08 -14.21
N ASP A 94 -3.64 -8.07 -15.04
CA ASP A 94 -2.61 -7.44 -15.86
C ASP A 94 -1.71 -6.46 -15.05
N CYS A 95 -2.09 -6.18 -13.81
CA CYS A 95 -1.32 -5.44 -12.81
C CYS A 95 -0.78 -4.08 -13.28
N LYS A 96 -1.57 -3.33 -14.04
CA LYS A 96 -1.23 -1.99 -14.51
C LYS A 96 -1.66 -0.95 -13.49
N MET A 97 -0.71 -0.30 -12.84
CA MET A 97 -0.98 0.72 -11.83
C MET A 97 -1.58 1.98 -12.46
N GLU A 98 -1.08 2.40 -13.63
CA GLU A 98 -1.55 3.56 -14.37
C GLU A 98 -2.99 3.44 -14.88
N GLU A 99 -3.45 2.21 -15.14
CA GLU A 99 -4.83 1.90 -15.54
C GLU A 99 -5.73 1.56 -14.34
N GLY A 100 -5.12 1.45 -13.14
CA GLY A 100 -5.82 1.17 -11.88
C GLY A 100 -6.27 -0.28 -11.72
N SER A 101 -5.73 -1.23 -12.50
CA SER A 101 -5.93 -2.67 -12.28
C SER A 101 -5.05 -3.23 -11.16
N MET A 102 -4.04 -2.48 -10.74
CA MET A 102 -3.32 -2.67 -9.49
C MET A 102 -3.24 -1.33 -8.74
N ARG A 103 -3.54 -1.36 -7.45
CA ARG A 103 -3.43 -0.20 -6.55
C ARG A 103 -2.58 -0.59 -5.36
N CYS A 104 -1.84 0.36 -4.82
CA CYS A 104 -1.01 0.15 -3.64
C CYS A 104 -1.22 1.30 -2.67
N ASP A 105 -1.58 0.99 -1.45
CA ASP A 105 -1.55 1.90 -0.30
C ASP A 105 -0.42 1.44 0.62
N VAL A 106 0.34 2.40 1.14
CA VAL A 106 1.50 2.10 1.99
C VAL A 106 1.26 2.62 3.40
N ASN A 107 1.45 1.75 4.39
CA ASN A 107 1.45 2.14 5.80
C ASN A 107 2.89 2.22 6.30
N VAL A 108 3.33 3.41 6.71
CA VAL A 108 4.68 3.66 7.23
C VAL A 108 4.63 4.04 8.69
N SER A 109 5.47 3.40 9.49
CA SER A 109 5.76 3.81 10.87
C SER A 109 7.24 3.57 11.16
N ILE A 110 7.83 4.38 12.03
CA ILE A 110 9.20 4.17 12.49
C ILE A 110 9.21 3.92 14.00
N ALA A 111 10.20 3.17 14.44
CA ALA A 111 10.44 2.87 15.84
C ALA A 111 11.95 2.86 16.11
N PRO A 112 12.40 3.06 17.35
CA PRO A 112 13.80 2.91 17.72
C PRO A 112 14.33 1.51 17.33
N LYS A 113 15.59 1.44 16.86
CA LYS A 113 16.21 0.18 16.49
C LYS A 113 16.20 -0.79 17.68
N GLY A 114 15.72 -2.01 17.44
CA GLY A 114 15.57 -3.04 18.46
C GLY A 114 14.27 -2.95 19.28
N SER A 115 13.38 -2.00 18.98
CA SER A 115 12.04 -1.98 19.58
C SER A 115 11.17 -3.10 19.03
N ASN A 116 10.43 -3.77 19.90
CA ASN A 116 9.40 -4.73 19.52
C ASN A 116 8.03 -4.07 19.29
N THR A 117 7.93 -2.75 19.50
CA THR A 117 6.69 -1.99 19.35
C THR A 117 6.80 -1.11 18.13
N LEU A 118 5.85 -1.24 17.21
CA LEU A 118 5.75 -0.36 16.05
C LEU A 118 5.34 1.05 16.50
N GLY A 119 5.83 2.05 15.77
CA GLY A 119 5.42 3.44 15.95
C GLY A 119 4.02 3.74 15.40
N VAL A 120 3.64 5.01 15.45
CA VAL A 120 2.37 5.48 14.87
C VAL A 120 2.48 5.43 13.35
N LYS A 121 1.53 4.76 12.71
CA LYS A 121 1.52 4.61 11.26
C LYS A 121 0.79 5.75 10.56
N ASN A 122 1.32 6.14 9.40
CA ASN A 122 0.63 6.97 8.42
C ASN A 122 0.35 6.14 7.17
N GLU A 123 -0.85 6.29 6.62
CA GLU A 123 -1.26 5.66 5.36
C GLU A 123 -0.95 6.62 4.21
N ILE A 124 -0.26 6.14 3.17
CA ILE A 124 0.07 6.94 2.00
C ILE A 124 -0.70 6.41 0.81
N LYS A 125 -1.44 7.30 0.16
CA LYS A 125 -2.27 7.04 -1.02
C LYS A 125 -1.74 7.75 -2.27
N ASN A 126 -2.37 7.48 -3.42
CA ASN A 126 -2.03 8.10 -4.71
C ASN A 126 -0.66 7.67 -5.24
N LEU A 127 -0.35 6.39 -5.14
CA LEU A 127 0.88 5.78 -5.61
C LEU A 127 0.60 5.12 -6.97
N ASN A 128 0.96 5.80 -8.06
CA ASN A 128 0.60 5.39 -9.42
C ASN A 128 1.73 4.64 -10.17
N SER A 129 2.86 4.42 -9.50
CA SER A 129 3.96 3.62 -10.02
C SER A 129 4.78 2.99 -8.88
N ILE A 130 5.53 1.95 -9.19
CA ILE A 130 6.40 1.29 -8.20
C ILE A 130 7.47 2.25 -7.67
N SER A 131 8.08 3.06 -8.54
CA SER A 131 9.04 4.10 -8.13
C SER A 131 8.44 5.14 -7.17
N HIS A 132 7.16 5.46 -7.31
CA HIS A 132 6.48 6.36 -6.35
C HIS A 132 6.32 5.71 -4.98
N ILE A 133 6.19 4.39 -4.91
CA ILE A 133 6.12 3.64 -3.64
C ILE A 133 7.41 3.82 -2.85
N GLY A 134 8.56 3.54 -3.48
CA GLY A 134 9.86 3.70 -2.82
C GLY A 134 10.11 5.11 -2.32
N LYS A 135 9.91 6.11 -3.20
CA LYS A 135 10.08 7.52 -2.84
C LYS A 135 9.16 7.96 -1.70
N ALA A 136 7.91 7.51 -1.72
CA ALA A 136 6.95 7.84 -0.67
C ALA A 136 7.34 7.25 0.68
N VAL A 137 7.81 6.00 0.70
CA VAL A 137 8.31 5.35 1.92
C VAL A 137 9.51 6.12 2.48
N ASP A 138 10.53 6.40 1.66
CA ASP A 138 11.75 7.04 2.11
C ASP A 138 11.49 8.48 2.60
N TYR A 139 10.63 9.22 1.88
CA TYR A 139 10.21 10.55 2.33
C TYR A 139 9.49 10.50 3.68
N GLU A 140 8.53 9.59 3.84
CA GLU A 140 7.73 9.48 5.06
C GLU A 140 8.57 9.04 6.25
N VAL A 141 9.51 8.12 6.05
CA VAL A 141 10.50 7.73 7.08
C VAL A 141 11.32 8.93 7.52
N ALA A 142 11.84 9.73 6.58
CA ALA A 142 12.61 10.93 6.88
C ALA A 142 11.76 11.98 7.65
N ARG A 143 10.52 12.20 7.22
CA ARG A 143 9.58 13.13 7.86
C ARG A 143 9.27 12.72 9.31
N GLN A 144 8.91 11.45 9.53
CA GLN A 144 8.60 10.96 10.88
C GLN A 144 9.82 11.02 11.79
N LYS A 145 11.01 10.73 11.26
CA LYS A 145 12.26 10.83 11.99
C LYS A 145 12.51 12.27 12.44
N GLU A 146 12.37 13.24 11.53
CA GLU A 146 12.55 14.66 11.85
C GLU A 146 11.60 15.14 12.95
N LEU A 147 10.30 14.76 12.90
CA LEU A 147 9.33 15.07 13.95
C LEU A 147 9.76 14.53 15.31
N LEU A 148 10.14 13.25 15.36
CA LEU A 148 10.53 12.61 16.61
C LEU A 148 11.85 13.19 17.18
N GLU A 149 12.81 13.55 16.34
CA GLU A 149 14.06 14.21 16.74
C GLU A 149 13.83 15.62 17.32
N LYS A 150 12.78 16.31 16.85
CA LYS A 150 12.33 17.60 17.43
C LYS A 150 11.50 17.44 18.71
N GLY A 151 11.24 16.21 19.15
CA GLY A 151 10.37 15.92 20.31
C GLY A 151 8.88 16.06 20.01
N GLU A 152 8.51 16.15 18.72
CA GLU A 152 7.13 16.20 18.28
C GLU A 152 6.55 14.78 18.14
N LYS A 153 5.21 14.70 18.11
CA LYS A 153 4.51 13.41 17.96
C LYS A 153 4.12 13.19 16.50
N VAL A 154 4.31 11.98 16.03
CA VAL A 154 3.69 11.53 14.78
C VAL A 154 2.19 11.32 15.06
N LEU A 155 1.34 11.99 14.28
CA LEU A 155 -0.11 11.79 14.32
C LEU A 155 -0.50 10.73 13.30
N GLN A 156 -1.48 9.89 13.64
CA GLN A 156 -2.03 8.92 12.69
C GLN A 156 -2.91 9.65 11.69
N GLU A 157 -2.52 9.64 10.43
CA GLU A 157 -3.25 10.32 9.35
C GLU A 157 -3.11 9.57 8.03
N THR A 158 -3.98 9.89 7.08
CA THR A 158 -3.86 9.48 5.69
C THR A 158 -3.26 10.64 4.91
N ARG A 159 -2.17 10.38 4.23
CA ARG A 159 -1.42 11.33 3.41
C ARG A 159 -1.51 10.96 1.93
N ARG A 160 -1.33 11.94 1.08
CA ARG A 160 -1.31 11.76 -0.36
C ARG A 160 0.10 11.99 -0.90
N PHE A 161 0.59 11.11 -1.76
CA PHE A 161 1.85 11.35 -2.46
C PHE A 161 1.67 12.40 -3.57
N ASP A 162 2.51 13.41 -3.57
CA ASP A 162 2.61 14.42 -4.62
C ASP A 162 3.79 14.08 -5.54
N GLU A 163 3.47 13.65 -6.75
CA GLU A 163 4.43 13.23 -7.77
C GLU A 163 5.35 14.37 -8.25
N LYS A 164 4.88 15.63 -8.18
CA LYS A 164 5.65 16.79 -8.64
C LYS A 164 6.77 17.15 -7.69
N THR A 165 6.50 17.03 -6.40
CA THR A 165 7.45 17.37 -5.33
C THR A 165 8.16 16.15 -4.76
N ASN A 166 7.69 14.92 -5.07
CA ASN A 166 8.08 13.67 -4.45
C ASN A 166 7.95 13.70 -2.91
N THR A 167 6.88 14.31 -2.40
CA THR A 167 6.59 14.45 -0.97
C THR A 167 5.24 13.83 -0.63
N THR A 168 4.96 13.65 0.66
CA THR A 168 3.61 13.32 1.15
C THR A 168 2.96 14.56 1.76
N VAL A 169 1.69 14.79 1.48
CA VAL A 169 0.90 15.92 1.97
C VAL A 169 -0.40 15.47 2.62
#